data_2427609826f5b7a7058b8dd39af2a9c5
#
_entry.id   2427609826f5b7a7058b8dd39af2a9c5
#
_cell.length_a   1.000
_cell.length_b   1.000
_cell.length_c   1.000
_cell.angle_alpha   90.00
_cell.angle_beta   90.00
_cell.angle_gamma   90.00
#
_symmetry.space_group_name_H-M   'P 1'
#
loop_
_entity.id
_entity.type
_entity.pdbx_description
1 polymer ?
#
loop_
_entity_poly.entity_id
_entity_poly.type
_entity_poly.pdbx_seq_one_letter_code
_entity_poly.pdbx_strand_id
1 'polypeptide(L)'
;KIFVVDYKSNSLPDYGPAALLQSIQDQEYDLQYLLYTVAVHRWLVLRMTDYCYDRHFGGIRYLYARGITPSLPGSGLFTDLPPERLILSLDRCFSRKEQDRG
;
A
#
# COMPACT_ATOMS: atom_id res chain seq x y z
N LYS A 1 -1.27 14.15 -5.27
CA LYS A 1 -1.08 13.14 -4.22
C LYS A 1 -0.09 12.07 -4.68
N ILE A 2 0.56 11.43 -3.72
CA ILE A 2 1.56 10.39 -3.95
C ILE A 2 0.93 9.04 -3.63
N PHE A 3 1.15 8.06 -4.51
CA PHE A 3 0.59 6.71 -4.37
C PHE A 3 1.72 5.69 -4.36
N VAL A 4 1.50 4.60 -3.62
CA VAL A 4 2.30 3.38 -3.77
C VAL A 4 1.60 2.51 -4.80
N VAL A 5 2.28 2.19 -5.89
CA VAL A 5 1.71 1.40 -6.97
C VAL A 5 2.55 0.14 -7.17
N ASP A 6 1.89 -1.00 -7.29
CA ASP A 6 2.55 -2.25 -7.60
C ASP A 6 1.72 -3.04 -8.62
N TYR A 7 2.39 -3.78 -9.49
CA TYR A 7 1.78 -4.61 -10.52
C TYR A 7 1.92 -6.07 -10.14
N LYS A 8 0.81 -6.80 -10.17
CA LYS A 8 0.78 -8.23 -9.87
C LYS A 8 0.39 -9.01 -11.11
N SER A 9 1.07 -10.14 -11.33
CA SER A 9 0.81 -11.02 -12.48
C SER A 9 0.06 -12.29 -12.08
N ASN A 10 -0.47 -12.36 -10.87
CA ASN A 10 -1.19 -13.53 -10.36
C ASN A 10 -2.35 -13.89 -11.27
N SER A 11 -2.49 -15.19 -11.54
CA SER A 11 -3.65 -15.73 -12.24
C SER A 11 -4.69 -16.12 -11.18
N LEU A 12 -5.85 -15.50 -11.22
CA LEU A 12 -6.94 -15.75 -10.26
C LEU A 12 -8.19 -16.21 -11.03
N PRO A 13 -9.08 -17.00 -10.39
CA PRO A 13 -10.35 -17.37 -11.02
C PRO A 13 -11.24 -16.16 -11.33
N ASP A 14 -11.09 -15.10 -10.55
CA ASP A 14 -11.88 -13.88 -10.61
C ASP A 14 -11.03 -12.70 -10.16
N TYR A 15 -11.33 -11.51 -10.65
CA TYR A 15 -10.62 -10.28 -10.30
C TYR A 15 -11.55 -9.20 -9.73
N GLY A 16 -12.69 -9.61 -9.18
CA GLY A 16 -13.57 -8.73 -8.46
C GLY A 16 -13.04 -8.38 -7.06
N PRO A 17 -13.71 -7.47 -6.35
CA PRO A 17 -13.20 -6.95 -5.07
C PRO A 17 -12.93 -8.04 -4.02
N ALA A 18 -13.82 -9.01 -3.88
CA ALA A 18 -13.65 -10.07 -2.87
C ALA A 18 -12.47 -10.98 -3.20
N ALA A 19 -12.30 -11.34 -4.48
CA ALA A 19 -11.20 -12.20 -4.92
C ALA A 19 -9.85 -11.49 -4.76
N LEU A 20 -9.78 -10.20 -5.07
CA LEU A 20 -8.56 -9.43 -4.89
C LEU A 20 -8.21 -9.32 -3.41
N LEU A 21 -9.19 -9.04 -2.55
CA LEU A 21 -8.94 -8.96 -1.11
C LEU A 21 -8.42 -10.30 -0.58
N GLN A 22 -8.99 -11.41 -1.02
CA GLN A 22 -8.52 -12.73 -0.61
C GLN A 22 -7.07 -12.97 -1.05
N SER A 23 -6.72 -12.61 -2.28
CA SER A 23 -5.35 -12.72 -2.78
C SER A 23 -4.38 -11.84 -1.99
N ILE A 24 -4.78 -10.61 -1.69
CA ILE A 24 -3.98 -9.68 -0.87
C ILE A 24 -3.66 -10.31 0.48
N GLN A 25 -4.63 -10.92 1.13
CA GLN A 25 -4.46 -11.55 2.44
C GLN A 25 -3.62 -12.84 2.34
N ASP A 26 -3.92 -13.71 1.37
CA ASP A 26 -3.25 -15.00 1.21
C ASP A 26 -1.76 -14.84 0.89
N GLN A 27 -1.40 -13.81 0.13
CA GLN A 27 -0.01 -13.54 -0.26
C GLN A 27 0.69 -12.57 0.69
N GLU A 28 0.02 -12.12 1.75
CA GLU A 28 0.54 -11.13 2.69
C GLU A 28 0.94 -9.81 2.01
N TYR A 29 0.27 -9.46 0.93
CA TYR A 29 0.51 -8.18 0.24
C TYR A 29 0.09 -6.98 1.09
N ASP A 30 -0.85 -7.16 2.01
CA ASP A 30 -1.24 -6.13 2.97
C ASP A 30 -0.05 -5.73 3.87
N LEU A 31 0.71 -6.69 4.37
CA LEU A 31 1.93 -6.41 5.10
C LEU A 31 2.95 -5.69 4.20
N GLN A 32 3.10 -6.15 2.97
CA GLN A 32 4.01 -5.56 1.99
C GLN A 32 3.69 -4.08 1.76
N TYR A 33 2.43 -3.74 1.48
CA TYR A 33 2.10 -2.35 1.17
C TYR A 33 2.12 -1.46 2.41
N LEU A 34 1.88 -2.00 3.61
CA LEU A 34 2.07 -1.24 4.84
C LEU A 34 3.54 -0.86 5.04
N LEU A 35 4.45 -1.79 4.78
CA LEU A 35 5.89 -1.52 4.85
C LEU A 35 6.32 -0.47 3.82
N TYR A 36 5.82 -0.57 2.59
CA TYR A 36 6.08 0.43 1.56
C TYR A 36 5.54 1.80 1.96
N THR A 37 4.36 1.86 2.55
CA THR A 37 3.75 3.11 2.99
C THR A 37 4.59 3.77 4.07
N VAL A 38 5.10 3.00 5.04
CA VAL A 38 6.00 3.53 6.08
C VAL A 38 7.26 4.11 5.45
N ALA A 39 7.86 3.40 4.50
CA ALA A 39 9.07 3.86 3.83
C ALA A 39 8.84 5.18 3.06
N VAL A 40 7.75 5.26 2.33
CA VAL A 40 7.36 6.47 1.59
C VAL A 40 7.08 7.61 2.57
N HIS A 41 6.35 7.34 3.65
CA HIS A 41 6.07 8.33 4.68
C HIS A 41 7.36 8.92 5.26
N ARG A 42 8.32 8.08 5.64
CA ARG A 42 9.62 8.55 6.15
C ARG A 42 10.35 9.41 5.13
N TRP A 43 10.36 8.98 3.88
CA TRP A 43 11.02 9.72 2.82
C TRP A 43 10.40 11.11 2.62
N LEU A 44 9.06 11.18 2.64
CA LEU A 44 8.35 12.45 2.46
C LEU A 44 8.55 13.39 3.65
N VAL A 45 8.58 12.88 4.87
CA VAL A 45 8.88 13.69 6.07
C VAL A 45 10.26 14.37 5.92
N LEU A 46 11.23 13.67 5.39
CA LEU A 46 12.57 14.20 5.21
C LEU A 46 12.69 15.19 4.04
N ARG A 47 11.84 15.06 3.01
CA ARG A 47 11.98 15.81 1.76
C ARG A 47 11.04 17.00 1.64
N MET A 48 9.90 16.97 2.35
CA MET A 48 8.88 18.02 2.28
C MET A 48 8.73 18.71 3.62
N THR A 49 8.97 20.00 3.67
CA THR A 49 8.87 20.77 4.92
C THR A 49 7.43 20.91 5.43
N ASP A 50 6.46 20.85 4.52
CA ASP A 50 5.04 20.99 4.84
C ASP A 50 4.25 19.69 4.66
N TYR A 51 4.94 18.55 4.72
CA TYR A 51 4.31 17.27 4.49
C TYR A 51 3.19 16.99 5.51
N CYS A 52 2.04 16.57 4.98
CA CYS A 52 0.90 16.11 5.75
C CYS A 52 0.35 14.85 5.08
N TYR A 53 0.26 13.78 5.84
CA TYR A 53 -0.18 12.47 5.32
C TYR A 53 -1.52 12.58 4.60
N ASP A 54 -2.50 13.22 5.23
CA ASP A 54 -3.86 13.33 4.68
C ASP A 54 -3.91 14.12 3.37
N ARG A 55 -3.03 15.09 3.20
CA ARG A 55 -3.00 15.92 1.99
C ARG A 55 -2.15 15.33 0.87
N HIS A 56 -1.08 14.64 1.22
CA HIS A 56 -0.06 14.27 0.24
C HIS A 56 -0.03 12.79 -0.10
N PHE A 57 -0.46 11.91 0.82
CA PHE A 57 -0.49 10.49 0.53
C PHE A 57 -1.86 10.08 0.02
N GLY A 58 -1.89 9.44 -1.14
CA GLY A 58 -3.14 9.04 -1.80
C GLY A 58 -3.55 7.59 -1.58
N GLY A 59 -2.67 6.78 -1.00
CA GLY A 59 -2.93 5.38 -0.76
C GLY A 59 -2.14 4.44 -1.65
N ILE A 60 -2.52 3.18 -1.60
CA ILE A 60 -1.90 2.13 -2.42
C ILE A 60 -2.80 1.73 -3.57
N ARG A 61 -2.18 1.28 -4.65
CA ARG A 61 -2.84 0.78 -5.85
C ARG A 61 -2.14 -0.51 -6.28
N TYR A 62 -2.79 -1.65 -6.11
CA TYR A 62 -2.27 -2.92 -6.60
C TYR A 62 -3.04 -3.29 -7.87
N LEU A 63 -2.31 -3.42 -8.97
CA LEU A 63 -2.87 -3.66 -10.29
C LEU A 63 -2.59 -5.10 -10.70
N TYR A 64 -3.66 -5.90 -10.76
CA TYR A 64 -3.58 -7.28 -11.25
C TYR A 64 -3.73 -7.23 -12.77
N ALA A 65 -2.61 -7.29 -13.47
CA ALA A 65 -2.57 -7.05 -14.93
C ALA A 65 -3.51 -7.98 -15.70
N ARG A 66 -3.66 -9.22 -15.26
CA ARG A 66 -4.53 -10.20 -15.92
C ARG A 66 -6.01 -9.92 -15.75
N GLY A 67 -6.37 -9.10 -14.76
CA GLY A 67 -7.77 -8.79 -14.46
C GLY A 67 -8.24 -7.45 -14.99
N ILE A 68 -7.35 -6.63 -15.55
CA ILE A 68 -7.70 -5.33 -16.07
C ILE A 68 -8.36 -5.48 -17.43
N THR A 69 -9.62 -5.01 -17.54
CA THR A 69 -10.38 -5.07 -18.78
C THR A 69 -11.28 -3.85 -18.92
N PRO A 70 -11.40 -3.27 -20.14
CA PRO A 70 -12.30 -2.13 -20.37
C PRO A 70 -13.78 -2.45 -20.12
N SER A 71 -14.20 -3.71 -20.26
CA SER A 71 -15.59 -4.10 -20.10
C SER A 71 -16.05 -4.16 -18.65
N LEU A 72 -15.11 -4.21 -17.68
CA LEU A 72 -15.42 -4.24 -16.26
C LEU A 72 -14.55 -3.21 -15.53
N PRO A 73 -14.96 -1.95 -15.49
CA PRO A 73 -14.20 -0.90 -14.82
C PRO A 73 -13.94 -1.27 -13.34
N GLY A 74 -12.70 -1.09 -12.90
CA GLY A 74 -12.28 -1.44 -11.54
C GLY A 74 -11.85 -2.90 -11.36
N SER A 75 -12.10 -3.78 -12.32
CA SER A 75 -11.60 -5.14 -12.26
C SER A 75 -10.08 -5.16 -12.26
N GLY A 76 -9.48 -5.95 -11.39
CA GLY A 76 -8.03 -6.05 -11.26
C GLY A 76 -7.37 -4.92 -10.46
N LEU A 77 -8.12 -3.94 -9.98
CA LEU A 77 -7.59 -2.84 -9.18
C LEU A 77 -7.97 -2.99 -7.72
N PHE A 78 -6.99 -3.15 -6.85
CA PHE A 78 -7.16 -3.09 -5.40
C PHE A 78 -6.58 -1.78 -4.88
N THR A 79 -7.34 -1.08 -4.03
CA THR A 79 -6.92 0.18 -3.42
C THR A 79 -7.12 0.13 -1.91
N ASP A 80 -6.23 0.80 -1.18
CA ASP A 80 -6.38 1.02 0.25
C ASP A 80 -5.68 2.32 0.63
N LEU A 81 -6.20 2.96 1.67
CA LEU A 81 -5.56 4.11 2.30
C LEU A 81 -5.38 3.78 3.77
N PRO A 82 -4.20 3.27 4.18
CA PRO A 82 -3.96 2.93 5.58
C PRO A 82 -4.14 4.16 6.47
N PRO A 83 -4.78 4.01 7.66
CA PRO A 83 -4.92 5.13 8.57
C PRO A 83 -3.58 5.69 9.01
N GLU A 84 -3.47 7.01 9.10
CA GLU A 84 -2.22 7.68 9.50
C GLU A 84 -1.68 7.15 10.82
N ARG A 85 -2.55 6.95 11.81
CA ARG A 85 -2.13 6.46 13.13
C ARG A 85 -1.47 5.09 13.07
N LEU A 86 -1.91 4.23 12.16
CA LEU A 86 -1.30 2.91 11.96
C LEU A 86 0.12 3.08 11.41
N ILE A 87 0.28 3.95 10.42
CA ILE A 87 1.59 4.19 9.80
C ILE A 87 2.55 4.81 10.82
N LEU A 88 2.08 5.76 11.64
CA LEU A 88 2.89 6.36 12.69
C LEU A 88 3.29 5.33 13.75
N SER A 89 2.39 4.41 14.09
CA SER A 89 2.69 3.34 15.06
C SER A 89 3.74 2.38 14.52
N LEU A 90 3.61 1.98 13.26
CA LEU A 90 4.59 1.10 12.62
C LEU A 90 5.96 1.78 12.48
N ASP A 91 5.96 3.05 12.12
CA ASP A 91 7.19 3.84 12.03
C ASP A 91 7.93 3.88 13.37
N ARG A 92 7.22 4.09 14.46
CA ARG A 92 7.80 4.07 15.81
C ARG A 92 8.37 2.69 16.17
N CYS A 93 7.66 1.63 15.84
CA CYS A 93 8.14 0.26 16.09
C CYS A 93 9.45 -0.02 15.37
N PHE A 94 9.56 0.36 14.11
CA PHE A 94 10.78 0.16 13.34
C PHE A 94 11.92 1.03 13.85
N SER A 95 11.65 2.26 14.24
CA SER A 95 12.65 3.15 14.82
C SER A 95 13.21 2.60 16.13
N ARG A 96 12.37 2.01 16.99
CA ARG A 96 12.82 1.36 18.22
C ARG A 96 13.74 0.18 17.94
N LYS A 97 13.42 -0.65 16.95
CA LYS A 97 14.28 -1.79 16.58
C LYS A 97 15.63 -1.34 16.07
N GLU A 98 15.67 -0.25 15.32
CA GLU A 98 16.93 0.32 14.84
C GLU A 98 17.79 0.81 16.00
N GLN A 99 17.19 1.47 17.01
CA GLN A 99 17.88 1.94 18.20
C GLN A 99 18.39 0.77 19.05
N ASP A 100 17.61 -0.29 19.20
CA ASP A 100 17.97 -1.47 19.97
C ASP A 100 19.14 -2.24 19.34
N ARG A 101 19.33 -2.12 18.04
CA ARG A 101 20.45 -2.72 17.33
C ARG A 101 21.74 -1.91 17.40
N GLY A 102 21.59 -0.62 17.65
CA GLY A 102 22.72 0.30 17.73
C GLY A 102 23.35 0.30 19.10
#